data_d118f70e75e2bbb27fdadded0cea20c4
#
_entry.id   d118f70e75e2bbb27fdadded0cea20c4
#
_cell.length_a   1.000
_cell.length_b   1.000
_cell.length_c   1.000
_cell.angle_alpha   90.00
_cell.angle_beta   90.00
_cell.angle_gamma   90.00
#
_symmetry.space_group_name_H-M   'P 1'
#
loop_
_entity.id
_entity.type
_entity.pdbx_description
1 polymer ?
#
loop_
_entity_poly.entity_id
_entity_poly.type
_entity_poly.pdbx_seq_one_letter_code
_entity_poly.pdbx_strand_id
1 'polypeptide(L)'
;MAEPRTAARPATCRPRLAAVAAAFVALALGIGACGGGDDPVEVRLEEDTADQTVLGFPALATKNTTRVGGEDPAADAAGTATATYPGQTRGTRPRAVALVDQGDWRAGVAASVLMAPPLRAPLLLTDRADLPRATSTALDTLKPTGAAAAGGAQAIEVGPARAPDDLRARRISGNDPVRLAAAIDEFRIDIADRPSPNVVIVSAEEPGFAMPAASWAAKSGDAVLFTQPDSLPRATRQAIRRHERPRIYLLGHQGVISAGVERSLRQFGRVRRIQGRSPVTNAIAFARYSDVNFGWGVRDPGHGLVFANLDRPADAAAAAALGASGKYGPLLLLDSADTLPRLLENYLLDIQPGYQFDPVRGVYNHAWILGDESAISLGVQARIDELSEIVRVRDEEL
;
A
#
# COMPACT_ATOMS: atom_id res chain seq x y z
N MET A 1 56.94 -44.62 -30.72
CA MET A 1 56.68 -45.34 -31.98
C MET A 1 55.30 -44.98 -32.45
N ALA A 2 55.25 -44.36 -33.63
CA ALA A 2 54.18 -44.18 -34.58
C ALA A 2 53.08 -43.15 -34.30
N GLU A 3 53.28 -41.91 -34.75
CA GLU A 3 52.31 -41.14 -35.54
C GLU A 3 52.04 -41.90 -36.89
N PRO A 4 51.16 -41.46 -37.77
CA PRO A 4 50.24 -40.31 -37.85
C PRO A 4 48.89 -40.63 -38.53
N ARG A 5 47.96 -39.67 -38.67
CA ARG A 5 47.46 -39.15 -39.99
C ARG A 5 46.23 -38.21 -39.84
N THR A 6 46.51 -37.01 -40.24
CA THR A 6 45.68 -36.00 -40.91
C THR A 6 44.53 -36.54 -41.76
N ALA A 7 43.35 -35.86 -41.72
CA ALA A 7 42.54 -35.46 -42.89
C ALA A 7 41.41 -34.49 -42.51
N ALA A 8 41.53 -33.27 -43.02
CA ALA A 8 40.65 -32.56 -43.95
C ALA A 8 39.29 -32.03 -43.42
N ARG A 9 39.25 -30.68 -43.35
CA ARG A 9 38.03 -29.88 -43.41
C ARG A 9 37.35 -29.98 -44.77
N PRO A 10 36.02 -29.80 -44.85
CA PRO A 10 35.51 -28.85 -45.82
C PRO A 10 34.50 -27.83 -45.26
N ALA A 11 34.72 -26.62 -45.66
CA ALA A 11 33.86 -25.62 -46.27
C ALA A 11 32.48 -25.28 -45.69
N THR A 12 32.43 -24.04 -45.24
CA THR A 12 31.34 -23.09 -45.08
C THR A 12 30.15 -23.24 -46.02
N CYS A 13 28.94 -23.25 -45.44
CA CYS A 13 27.74 -22.77 -46.15
C CYS A 13 26.90 -21.94 -45.19
N ARG A 14 26.83 -20.62 -45.40
CA ARG A 14 25.87 -19.71 -44.77
C ARG A 14 24.57 -19.77 -45.56
N PRO A 15 23.39 -19.91 -44.95
CA PRO A 15 22.17 -19.51 -45.61
C PRO A 15 21.81 -18.07 -45.27
N ARG A 16 21.52 -17.33 -46.31
CA ARG A 16 20.95 -15.98 -46.30
C ARG A 16 19.55 -16.01 -45.75
N LEU A 17 19.23 -15.15 -44.79
CA LEU A 17 17.86 -14.82 -44.40
C LEU A 17 17.18 -14.09 -45.56
N ALA A 18 16.13 -14.69 -46.09
CA ALA A 18 15.21 -14.04 -47.02
C ALA A 18 14.07 -13.44 -46.18
N ALA A 19 13.93 -12.13 -46.27
CA ALA A 19 12.79 -11.40 -45.74
C ALA A 19 11.52 -11.77 -46.56
N VAL A 20 10.49 -12.29 -45.90
CA VAL A 20 9.17 -12.50 -46.50
C VAL A 20 8.33 -11.28 -46.15
N ALA A 21 8.11 -10.40 -47.14
CA ALA A 21 7.11 -9.33 -47.05
C ALA A 21 5.73 -9.96 -47.32
N ALA A 22 4.86 -9.95 -46.34
CA ALA A 22 3.44 -10.31 -46.52
C ALA A 22 2.65 -9.08 -46.98
N ALA A 23 2.27 -9.08 -48.26
CA ALA A 23 1.34 -8.09 -48.80
C ALA A 23 -0.13 -8.49 -48.41
N PHE A 24 -0.79 -7.64 -47.65
CA PHE A 24 -2.23 -7.72 -47.47
C PHE A 24 -2.95 -7.03 -48.62
N VAL A 25 -3.71 -7.80 -49.41
CA VAL A 25 -4.63 -7.31 -50.42
C VAL A 25 -5.93 -6.93 -49.74
N ALA A 26 -6.25 -5.63 -49.71
CA ALA A 26 -7.56 -5.14 -49.28
C ALA A 26 -8.56 -5.29 -50.43
N LEU A 27 -9.62 -6.07 -50.21
CA LEU A 27 -10.77 -6.18 -51.08
C LEU A 27 -11.83 -5.18 -50.63
N ALA A 28 -11.96 -4.08 -51.37
CA ALA A 28 -13.03 -3.09 -51.15
C ALA A 28 -14.32 -3.55 -51.84
N LEU A 29 -15.37 -3.82 -51.06
CA LEU A 29 -16.73 -3.91 -51.52
C LEU A 29 -17.44 -2.59 -51.15
N GLY A 30 -17.70 -1.78 -52.17
CA GLY A 30 -18.50 -0.57 -52.05
C GLY A 30 -19.98 -0.89 -51.93
N ILE A 31 -20.61 -0.35 -50.88
CA ILE A 31 -22.05 -0.11 -50.83
C ILE A 31 -22.22 1.35 -50.49
N GLY A 32 -22.70 2.10 -51.45
CA GLY A 32 -23.05 3.53 -51.24
C GLY A 32 -24.35 3.67 -50.49
N ALA A 33 -24.36 4.55 -49.49
CA ALA A 33 -25.58 5.22 -49.02
C ALA A 33 -25.19 6.60 -48.44
N CYS A 34 -25.97 7.57 -48.76
CA CYS A 34 -25.81 9.01 -48.54
C CYS A 34 -25.75 9.45 -47.07
N GLY A 35 -24.98 10.48 -46.82
CA GLY A 35 -25.33 11.58 -45.93
C GLY A 35 -24.65 11.63 -44.57
N GLY A 36 -23.87 12.67 -44.34
CA GLY A 36 -23.44 13.12 -43.02
C GLY A 36 -21.93 12.94 -42.82
N GLY A 37 -21.19 14.04 -42.94
CA GLY A 37 -19.75 14.02 -42.66
C GLY A 37 -19.50 13.81 -41.16
N ASP A 38 -18.95 12.64 -40.84
CA ASP A 38 -18.21 12.41 -39.62
C ASP A 38 -16.81 11.97 -40.03
N ASP A 39 -15.87 12.86 -39.85
CA ASP A 39 -14.45 12.48 -39.98
C ASP A 39 -14.15 11.34 -39.02
N PRO A 40 -13.44 10.26 -39.44
CA PRO A 40 -13.04 9.21 -38.55
C PRO A 40 -12.13 9.78 -37.46
N VAL A 41 -12.56 9.69 -36.23
CA VAL A 41 -11.73 10.00 -35.07
C VAL A 41 -10.56 9.03 -35.12
N GLU A 42 -9.40 9.47 -35.60
CA GLU A 42 -8.14 8.76 -35.47
C GLU A 42 -7.81 8.74 -33.97
N VAL A 43 -8.11 7.63 -33.30
CA VAL A 43 -7.59 7.39 -31.95
C VAL A 43 -6.11 7.11 -32.12
N ARG A 44 -5.30 8.15 -32.02
CA ARG A 44 -3.85 7.98 -31.80
C ARG A 44 -3.70 7.39 -30.41
N LEU A 45 -3.41 6.10 -30.35
CA LEU A 45 -2.79 5.49 -29.19
C LEU A 45 -1.35 6.01 -29.17
N GLU A 46 -1.13 7.16 -28.56
CA GLU A 46 0.21 7.58 -28.20
C GLU A 46 0.68 6.61 -27.10
N GLU A 47 1.68 5.81 -27.45
CA GLU A 47 2.42 4.96 -26.53
C GLU A 47 3.21 5.85 -25.55
N ASP A 48 2.54 6.34 -24.52
CA ASP A 48 3.21 7.01 -23.40
C ASP A 48 3.19 6.09 -22.16
N THR A 49 3.69 4.86 -22.36
CA THR A 49 3.79 3.85 -21.30
C THR A 49 4.90 4.16 -20.29
N ALA A 50 5.92 4.96 -20.67
CA ALA A 50 7.05 5.27 -19.80
C ALA A 50 6.70 6.23 -18.64
N ASP A 51 5.78 7.19 -18.83
CA ASP A 51 5.40 8.15 -17.78
C ASP A 51 4.39 7.56 -16.78
N GLN A 52 3.62 6.56 -17.16
CA GLN A 52 2.68 5.90 -16.26
C GLN A 52 3.37 5.05 -15.19
N THR A 53 4.49 4.42 -15.54
CA THR A 53 5.30 3.60 -14.62
C THR A 53 5.94 4.46 -13.52
N VAL A 54 6.36 5.68 -13.84
CA VAL A 54 7.00 6.61 -12.89
C VAL A 54 6.01 7.14 -11.86
N LEU A 55 4.73 7.31 -12.22
CA LEU A 55 3.68 7.77 -11.30
C LEU A 55 3.05 6.65 -10.49
N GLY A 56 3.39 5.39 -10.75
CA GLY A 56 2.75 4.26 -10.09
C GLY A 56 1.24 4.16 -10.36
N PHE A 57 0.75 4.74 -11.43
CA PHE A 57 -0.66 4.63 -11.84
C PHE A 57 -0.98 3.18 -12.15
N PRO A 58 -2.26 2.73 -12.10
CA PRO A 58 -2.57 1.32 -12.25
C PRO A 58 -1.91 0.75 -13.50
N ALA A 59 -0.77 0.09 -13.29
CA ALA A 59 0.00 -0.53 -14.36
C ALA A 59 -0.77 -1.71 -14.96
N LEU A 60 -1.61 -2.38 -14.12
CA LEU A 60 -2.43 -3.49 -14.54
C LEU A 60 -3.66 -3.61 -13.64
N ALA A 61 -4.85 -3.58 -14.24
CA ALA A 61 -6.10 -3.92 -13.59
C ALA A 61 -6.66 -5.20 -14.20
N THR A 62 -7.11 -6.11 -13.36
CA THR A 62 -7.88 -7.29 -13.73
C THR A 62 -9.31 -7.14 -13.21
N LYS A 63 -10.09 -8.20 -13.21
CA LYS A 63 -11.48 -8.15 -12.75
C LYS A 63 -11.60 -7.75 -11.28
N ASN A 64 -10.77 -8.32 -10.43
CA ASN A 64 -10.86 -8.18 -8.97
C ASN A 64 -9.59 -7.58 -8.36
N THR A 65 -8.56 -7.30 -9.15
CA THR A 65 -7.34 -6.68 -8.66
C THR A 65 -7.00 -5.39 -9.41
N THR A 66 -6.35 -4.47 -8.74
CA THR A 66 -5.74 -3.28 -9.32
C THR A 66 -4.35 -3.13 -8.75
N ARG A 67 -3.35 -3.15 -9.63
CA ARG A 67 -1.96 -2.83 -9.26
C ARG A 67 -1.78 -1.33 -9.23
N VAL A 68 -1.22 -0.83 -8.15
CA VAL A 68 -0.82 0.58 -7.99
C VAL A 68 0.60 0.58 -7.50
N GLY A 69 1.47 1.25 -8.21
CA GLY A 69 2.85 1.32 -7.77
C GLY A 69 3.84 1.30 -8.93
N GLY A 70 5.09 1.40 -8.60
CA GLY A 70 6.18 1.44 -9.51
C GLY A 70 7.39 0.65 -9.01
N GLU A 71 8.57 1.00 -9.51
CA GLU A 71 9.81 0.30 -9.21
C GLU A 71 10.26 0.47 -7.75
N ASP A 72 9.85 1.55 -7.09
CA ASP A 72 10.29 1.89 -5.75
C ASP A 72 9.15 2.37 -4.83
N PRO A 73 9.35 2.41 -3.51
CA PRO A 73 8.33 2.84 -2.57
C PRO A 73 7.85 4.29 -2.76
N ALA A 74 8.67 5.19 -3.32
CA ALA A 74 8.25 6.56 -3.59
C ALA A 74 7.25 6.61 -4.75
N ALA A 75 7.46 5.79 -5.79
CA ALA A 75 6.50 5.61 -6.87
C ALA A 75 5.19 4.97 -6.38
N ASP A 76 5.26 4.01 -5.45
CA ASP A 76 4.09 3.38 -4.84
C ASP A 76 3.26 4.40 -4.04
N ALA A 77 3.92 5.20 -3.22
CA ALA A 77 3.26 6.25 -2.43
C ALA A 77 2.64 7.34 -3.33
N ALA A 78 3.34 7.76 -4.38
CA ALA A 78 2.85 8.70 -5.38
C ALA A 78 1.61 8.17 -6.10
N GLY A 79 1.66 6.90 -6.54
CA GLY A 79 0.55 6.22 -7.20
C GLY A 79 -0.69 6.11 -6.32
N THR A 80 -0.54 5.65 -5.07
CA THR A 80 -1.67 5.54 -4.14
C THR A 80 -2.25 6.90 -3.75
N ALA A 81 -1.40 7.91 -3.59
CA ALA A 81 -1.84 9.27 -3.30
C ALA A 81 -2.67 9.86 -4.46
N THR A 82 -2.21 9.72 -5.71
CA THR A 82 -2.91 10.23 -6.90
C THR A 82 -4.15 9.41 -7.24
N ALA A 83 -4.15 8.09 -7.00
CA ALA A 83 -5.34 7.26 -7.12
C ALA A 83 -6.44 7.68 -6.12
N THR A 84 -6.05 8.09 -4.91
CA THR A 84 -6.97 8.54 -3.87
C THR A 84 -7.43 9.99 -4.09
N TYR A 85 -6.54 10.85 -4.56
CA TYR A 85 -6.77 12.27 -4.84
C TYR A 85 -6.34 12.61 -6.27
N PRO A 86 -7.24 12.50 -7.26
CA PRO A 86 -6.88 12.75 -8.66
C PRO A 86 -6.40 14.17 -8.98
N GLY A 87 -6.64 15.15 -8.10
CA GLY A 87 -6.10 16.50 -8.21
C GLY A 87 -6.69 17.40 -9.31
N GLN A 88 -7.52 16.86 -10.19
CA GLN A 88 -8.06 17.54 -11.37
C GLN A 88 -8.92 18.77 -11.04
N THR A 89 -9.67 18.70 -9.95
CA THR A 89 -10.49 19.81 -9.46
C THR A 89 -10.12 20.14 -8.02
N ARG A 90 -10.49 21.34 -7.55
CA ARG A 90 -10.23 21.74 -6.16
C ARG A 90 -10.84 20.75 -5.15
N GLY A 91 -11.97 20.13 -5.47
CA GLY A 91 -12.65 19.16 -4.60
C GLY A 91 -11.97 17.80 -4.54
N THR A 92 -11.14 17.47 -5.55
CA THR A 92 -10.39 16.21 -5.63
C THR A 92 -8.92 16.36 -5.18
N ARG A 93 -8.52 17.54 -4.69
CA ARG A 93 -7.19 17.82 -4.14
C ARG A 93 -7.17 17.57 -2.64
N PRO A 94 -6.09 17.02 -2.08
CA PRO A 94 -5.94 16.94 -0.64
C PRO A 94 -5.77 18.35 -0.04
N ARG A 95 -6.06 18.49 1.24
CA ARG A 95 -5.77 19.74 1.96
C ARG A 95 -4.30 19.87 2.30
N ALA A 96 -3.66 18.77 2.63
CA ALA A 96 -2.23 18.68 2.86
C ALA A 96 -1.71 17.32 2.39
N VAL A 97 -0.40 17.21 2.19
CA VAL A 97 0.33 15.95 2.02
C VAL A 97 1.26 15.76 3.22
N ALA A 98 1.61 14.52 3.54
CA ALA A 98 2.65 14.23 4.52
C ALA A 98 3.89 13.72 3.79
N LEU A 99 5.04 14.35 4.00
CA LEU A 99 6.34 13.97 3.42
C LEU A 99 7.13 13.19 4.46
N VAL A 100 7.57 11.99 4.09
CA VAL A 100 8.24 11.05 4.99
C VAL A 100 9.45 10.45 4.31
N ASP A 101 10.57 10.32 5.02
CA ASP A 101 11.77 9.66 4.50
C ASP A 101 11.53 8.16 4.28
N GLN A 102 11.73 7.68 3.04
CA GLN A 102 11.61 6.26 2.69
C GLN A 102 12.63 5.36 3.40
N GLY A 103 13.76 5.92 3.82
CA GLY A 103 14.79 5.22 4.59
C GLY A 103 14.37 4.88 6.02
N ASP A 104 13.30 5.49 6.55
CA ASP A 104 12.75 5.18 7.88
C ASP A 104 11.31 4.65 7.79
N TRP A 105 11.17 3.35 7.61
CA TRP A 105 9.87 2.68 7.56
C TRP A 105 9.02 2.94 8.83
N ARG A 106 9.67 3.18 9.99
CA ARG A 106 8.98 3.46 11.25
C ARG A 106 8.26 4.81 11.19
N ALA A 107 8.94 5.80 10.63
CA ALA A 107 8.32 7.11 10.38
C ALA A 107 7.12 6.99 9.46
N GLY A 108 7.23 6.19 8.39
CA GLY A 108 6.12 5.89 7.46
C GLY A 108 4.92 5.27 8.15
N VAL A 109 5.15 4.20 8.93
CA VAL A 109 4.09 3.52 9.68
C VAL A 109 3.43 4.46 10.70
N ALA A 110 4.20 5.24 11.47
CA ALA A 110 3.65 6.18 12.44
C ALA A 110 2.90 7.34 11.76
N ALA A 111 3.45 7.91 10.68
CA ALA A 111 2.86 9.02 9.95
C ALA A 111 1.56 8.64 9.22
N SER A 112 1.29 7.36 9.01
CA SER A 112 0.06 6.90 8.39
C SER A 112 -1.20 7.40 9.10
N VAL A 113 -1.12 7.71 10.40
CA VAL A 113 -2.21 8.34 11.17
C VAL A 113 -2.63 9.71 10.62
N LEU A 114 -1.76 10.40 9.87
CA LEU A 114 -2.03 11.71 9.26
C LEU A 114 -3.03 11.61 8.09
N MET A 115 -3.22 10.40 7.54
CA MET A 115 -4.27 10.13 6.55
C MET A 115 -5.67 10.11 7.17
N ALA A 116 -5.79 9.94 8.49
CA ALA A 116 -7.07 9.99 9.18
C ALA A 116 -7.62 11.43 9.28
N PRO A 117 -8.96 11.60 9.44
CA PRO A 117 -9.52 12.90 9.78
C PRO A 117 -8.91 13.51 11.06
N PRO A 118 -8.74 14.82 11.18
CA PRO A 118 -9.25 15.86 10.28
C PRO A 118 -8.33 16.21 9.09
N LEU A 119 -7.09 15.69 9.06
CA LEU A 119 -6.08 16.12 8.09
C LEU A 119 -6.30 15.47 6.70
N ARG A 120 -6.45 14.14 6.68
CA ARG A 120 -6.57 13.33 5.46
C ARG A 120 -5.45 13.58 4.47
N ALA A 121 -4.21 13.64 4.97
CA ALA A 121 -3.02 13.88 4.19
C ALA A 121 -2.46 12.58 3.64
N PRO A 122 -2.48 12.34 2.31
CA PRO A 122 -1.78 11.21 1.73
C PRO A 122 -0.28 11.34 1.97
N LEU A 123 0.38 10.20 2.18
CA LEU A 123 1.82 10.15 2.39
C LEU A 123 2.52 10.11 1.05
N LEU A 124 3.58 10.90 0.92
CA LEU A 124 4.54 10.85 -0.17
C LEU A 124 5.92 10.60 0.45
N LEU A 125 6.74 9.81 -0.23
CA LEU A 125 8.04 9.43 0.27
C LEU A 125 9.14 10.30 -0.33
N THR A 126 10.13 10.64 0.50
CA THR A 126 11.31 11.44 0.14
C THR A 126 12.57 10.61 0.35
N ASP A 127 13.67 11.03 -0.22
CA ASP A 127 15.00 10.55 0.14
C ASP A 127 15.66 11.59 1.05
N ARG A 128 15.40 11.47 2.35
CA ARG A 128 15.72 12.48 3.36
C ARG A 128 15.09 13.84 3.01
N ALA A 129 15.90 14.81 2.60
CA ALA A 129 15.46 16.14 2.18
C ALA A 129 15.17 16.23 0.67
N ASP A 130 15.63 15.25 -0.12
CA ASP A 130 15.48 15.24 -1.56
C ASP A 130 14.13 14.66 -1.97
N LEU A 131 13.59 15.18 -3.07
CA LEU A 131 12.31 14.73 -3.62
C LEU A 131 12.56 13.80 -4.82
N PRO A 132 12.24 12.51 -4.71
CA PRO A 132 12.20 11.62 -5.87
C PRO A 132 11.29 12.18 -6.97
N ARG A 133 11.58 11.86 -8.23
CA ARG A 133 10.79 12.34 -9.37
C ARG A 133 9.30 12.00 -9.22
N ALA A 134 8.98 10.79 -8.79
CA ALA A 134 7.61 10.36 -8.56
C ALA A 134 6.89 11.25 -7.52
N THR A 135 7.57 11.59 -6.42
CA THR A 135 7.05 12.48 -5.38
C THR A 135 6.83 13.89 -5.90
N SER A 136 7.80 14.47 -6.66
CA SER A 136 7.66 15.80 -7.25
C SER A 136 6.47 15.86 -8.21
N THR A 137 6.35 14.89 -9.11
CA THR A 137 5.23 14.81 -10.07
C THR A 137 3.88 14.62 -9.37
N ALA A 138 3.84 13.82 -8.28
CA ALA A 138 2.63 13.68 -7.48
C ALA A 138 2.24 15.00 -6.80
N LEU A 139 3.19 15.78 -6.27
CA LEU A 139 2.93 17.10 -5.70
C LEU A 139 2.33 18.07 -6.72
N ASP A 140 2.86 18.07 -7.97
CA ASP A 140 2.33 18.87 -9.08
C ASP A 140 0.90 18.48 -9.48
N THR A 141 0.55 17.22 -9.32
CA THR A 141 -0.80 16.71 -9.58
C THR A 141 -1.76 17.04 -8.43
N LEU A 142 -1.35 16.73 -7.21
CA LEU A 142 -2.16 16.85 -5.99
C LEU A 142 -2.49 18.30 -5.63
N LYS A 143 -1.54 19.22 -5.81
CA LYS A 143 -1.68 20.66 -5.54
C LYS A 143 -2.43 20.93 -4.22
N PRO A 144 -1.87 20.58 -3.06
CA PRO A 144 -2.56 20.66 -1.77
C PRO A 144 -3.06 22.07 -1.47
N THR A 145 -4.29 22.18 -0.95
CA THR A 145 -5.01 23.46 -0.84
C THR A 145 -4.83 24.19 0.48
N GLY A 146 -4.20 23.57 1.47
CA GLY A 146 -3.99 24.06 2.82
C GLY A 146 -5.01 23.47 3.81
N ALA A 147 -4.51 22.88 4.90
CA ALA A 147 -5.29 22.26 5.97
C ALA A 147 -5.50 23.23 7.13
N ALA A 148 -6.73 23.69 7.35
CA ALA A 148 -7.05 24.61 8.45
C ALA A 148 -6.68 24.04 9.82
N ALA A 149 -6.93 22.76 10.07
CA ALA A 149 -6.54 22.10 11.32
C ALA A 149 -5.02 22.12 11.60
N ALA A 150 -4.20 22.29 10.56
CA ALA A 150 -2.74 22.41 10.67
C ALA A 150 -2.25 23.85 10.39
N GLY A 151 -3.07 24.86 10.70
CA GLY A 151 -2.69 26.28 10.49
C GLY A 151 -2.56 26.67 9.01
N GLY A 152 -3.26 26.00 8.11
CA GLY A 152 -3.20 26.22 6.68
C GLY A 152 -2.01 25.56 5.98
N ALA A 153 -1.31 24.64 6.63
CA ALA A 153 -0.20 23.91 6.03
C ALA A 153 -0.67 23.08 4.82
N GLN A 154 0.14 23.11 3.76
CA GLN A 154 -0.03 22.31 2.54
C GLN A 154 0.82 21.04 2.59
N ALA A 155 1.92 21.07 3.35
CA ALA A 155 2.77 19.92 3.59
C ALA A 155 3.04 19.73 5.09
N ILE A 156 3.10 18.47 5.52
CA ILE A 156 3.57 18.07 6.85
C ILE A 156 4.91 17.36 6.65
N GLU A 157 5.98 18.00 7.09
CA GLU A 157 7.34 17.44 7.04
C GLU A 157 7.58 16.55 8.25
N VAL A 158 7.83 15.26 8.03
CA VAL A 158 8.09 14.29 9.09
C VAL A 158 9.58 13.93 9.11
N GLY A 159 10.24 14.21 10.23
CA GLY A 159 11.67 13.95 10.40
C GLY A 159 12.55 14.78 9.46
N PRO A 160 13.43 14.11 8.66
CA PRO A 160 14.33 14.80 7.74
C PRO A 160 13.67 15.28 6.45
N ALA A 161 12.47 14.81 6.12
CA ALA A 161 11.76 15.18 4.90
C ALA A 161 11.53 16.69 4.78
N ARG A 162 11.60 17.20 3.55
CA ARG A 162 11.41 18.62 3.24
C ARG A 162 10.42 18.80 2.10
N ALA A 163 9.59 19.80 2.25
CA ALA A 163 8.69 20.27 1.18
C ALA A 163 9.41 21.27 0.28
N PRO A 164 8.96 21.45 -0.98
CA PRO A 164 9.32 22.59 -1.80
C PRO A 164 9.03 23.93 -1.08
N ASP A 165 9.86 24.94 -1.32
CA ASP A 165 9.80 26.24 -0.64
C ASP A 165 8.50 27.04 -0.91
N ASP A 166 7.81 26.73 -2.00
CA ASP A 166 6.53 27.33 -2.38
C ASP A 166 5.33 26.77 -1.61
N LEU A 167 5.50 25.65 -0.90
CA LEU A 167 4.48 25.05 -0.06
C LEU A 167 4.61 25.51 1.39
N ARG A 168 3.51 25.91 1.98
CA ARG A 168 3.46 26.17 3.43
C ARG A 168 3.57 24.84 4.17
N ALA A 169 4.70 24.63 4.85
CA ALA A 169 4.97 23.43 5.57
C ALA A 169 4.85 23.59 7.09
N ARG A 170 4.46 22.48 7.76
CA ARG A 170 4.56 22.33 9.22
C ARG A 170 5.43 21.10 9.52
N ARG A 171 6.38 21.26 10.43
CA ARG A 171 7.37 20.22 10.73
C ARG A 171 7.05 19.46 12.00
N ILE A 172 7.22 18.14 11.93
CA ILE A 172 7.24 17.21 13.06
C ILE A 172 8.65 16.65 13.18
N SER A 173 9.29 16.81 14.32
CA SER A 173 10.68 16.39 14.53
C SER A 173 10.83 15.45 15.71
N GLY A 174 11.76 14.50 15.58
CA GLY A 174 12.19 13.60 16.64
C GLY A 174 13.63 13.17 16.39
N ASN A 175 14.42 12.99 17.44
CA ASN A 175 15.85 12.66 17.33
C ASN A 175 16.09 11.16 17.03
N ASP A 176 15.08 10.35 17.15
CA ASP A 176 15.08 8.93 16.83
C ASP A 176 13.66 8.51 16.42
N PRO A 177 13.48 7.33 15.79
CA PRO A 177 12.17 6.90 15.28
C PRO A 177 11.09 6.78 16.37
N VAL A 178 11.46 6.40 17.59
CA VAL A 178 10.49 6.25 18.70
C VAL A 178 10.00 7.61 19.19
N ARG A 179 10.90 8.59 19.29
CA ARG A 179 10.53 9.98 19.64
C ARG A 179 9.77 10.66 18.51
N LEU A 180 10.13 10.35 17.26
CA LEU A 180 9.40 10.87 16.10
C LEU A 180 7.95 10.36 16.09
N ALA A 181 7.72 9.06 16.33
CA ALA A 181 6.37 8.50 16.46
C ALA A 181 5.57 9.17 17.60
N ALA A 182 6.21 9.45 18.75
CA ALA A 182 5.58 10.16 19.86
C ALA A 182 5.25 11.63 19.53
N ALA A 183 6.05 12.28 18.69
CA ALA A 183 5.81 13.65 18.20
C ALA A 183 4.69 13.68 17.14
N ILE A 184 4.60 12.65 16.29
CA ILE A 184 3.49 12.48 15.34
C ILE A 184 2.17 12.30 16.10
N ASP A 185 2.16 11.48 17.13
CA ASP A 185 1.00 11.28 18.01
C ASP A 185 0.57 12.60 18.68
N GLU A 186 1.51 13.35 19.27
CA GLU A 186 1.25 14.67 19.87
C GLU A 186 0.64 15.64 18.85
N PHE A 187 1.25 15.75 17.67
CA PHE A 187 0.71 16.56 16.58
C PHE A 187 -0.71 16.12 16.18
N ARG A 188 -0.95 14.80 16.13
CA ARG A 188 -2.27 14.26 15.81
C ARG A 188 -3.33 14.60 16.85
N ILE A 189 -2.97 14.56 18.14
CA ILE A 189 -3.83 14.97 19.26
C ILE A 189 -4.17 16.46 19.13
N ASP A 190 -3.15 17.30 18.90
CA ASP A 190 -3.30 18.76 18.78
C ASP A 190 -4.30 19.12 17.65
N ILE A 191 -4.14 18.53 16.45
CA ILE A 191 -5.01 18.86 15.32
C ILE A 191 -6.42 18.29 15.42
N ALA A 192 -6.61 17.24 16.23
CA ALA A 192 -7.91 16.58 16.44
C ALA A 192 -8.64 17.11 17.69
N ASP A 193 -7.94 17.88 18.52
CA ASP A 193 -8.42 18.39 19.81
C ASP A 193 -8.85 17.27 20.80
N ARG A 194 -8.32 16.08 20.59
CA ARG A 194 -8.55 14.93 21.46
C ARG A 194 -7.63 13.76 21.14
N PRO A 195 -7.20 12.98 22.13
CA PRO A 195 -6.51 11.72 21.90
C PRO A 195 -7.46 10.63 21.38
N SER A 196 -6.89 9.64 20.69
CA SER A 196 -7.62 8.42 20.34
C SER A 196 -7.85 7.55 21.58
N PRO A 197 -8.99 6.85 21.72
CA PRO A 197 -9.20 5.90 22.80
C PRO A 197 -8.36 4.62 22.67
N ASN A 198 -7.69 4.42 21.55
CA ASN A 198 -6.86 3.27 21.29
C ASN A 198 -5.43 3.69 20.92
N VAL A 199 -4.47 2.81 21.21
CA VAL A 199 -3.06 2.93 20.83
C VAL A 199 -2.59 1.58 20.32
N VAL A 200 -1.92 1.58 19.18
CA VAL A 200 -1.27 0.39 18.61
C VAL A 200 0.20 0.42 18.97
N ILE A 201 0.69 -0.67 19.56
CA ILE A 201 2.10 -0.84 19.91
C ILE A 201 2.70 -1.92 18.99
N VAL A 202 3.79 -1.55 18.32
CA VAL A 202 4.52 -2.41 17.40
C VAL A 202 6.00 -2.45 17.75
N SER A 203 6.71 -3.47 17.25
CA SER A 203 8.16 -3.56 17.42
C SER A 203 8.87 -2.47 16.61
N ALA A 204 9.90 -1.88 17.18
CA ALA A 204 10.80 -0.97 16.45
C ALA A 204 11.83 -1.72 15.58
N GLU A 205 11.95 -3.04 15.72
CA GLU A 205 12.98 -3.85 15.07
C GLU A 205 12.41 -4.77 13.97
N GLU A 206 11.13 -5.12 14.06
CA GLU A 206 10.48 -6.11 13.20
C GLU A 206 9.44 -5.44 12.26
N PRO A 207 9.87 -4.95 11.09
CA PRO A 207 9.00 -4.19 10.18
C PRO A 207 7.76 -4.96 9.76
N GLY A 208 7.89 -6.25 9.43
CA GLY A 208 6.77 -7.05 8.96
C GLY A 208 5.63 -7.19 9.97
N PHE A 209 5.91 -7.14 11.28
CA PHE A 209 4.87 -7.12 12.32
C PHE A 209 4.27 -5.73 12.52
N ALA A 210 4.96 -4.66 12.09
CA ALA A 210 4.50 -3.28 12.24
C ALA A 210 3.70 -2.79 11.02
N MET A 211 4.04 -3.22 9.80
CA MET A 211 3.42 -2.75 8.54
C MET A 211 1.90 -2.74 8.56
N PRO A 212 1.19 -3.78 9.05
CA PRO A 212 -0.28 -3.79 9.05
C PRO A 212 -0.92 -2.68 9.88
N ALA A 213 -0.19 -2.10 10.85
CA ALA A 213 -0.68 -0.99 11.66
C ALA A 213 -0.89 0.30 10.84
N ALA A 214 -0.16 0.49 9.75
CA ALA A 214 -0.23 1.69 8.92
C ALA A 214 -1.63 1.92 8.32
N SER A 215 -2.20 0.91 7.66
CA SER A 215 -3.55 1.01 7.09
C SER A 215 -4.60 1.22 8.17
N TRP A 216 -4.45 0.61 9.34
CA TRP A 216 -5.36 0.83 10.47
C TRP A 216 -5.27 2.26 11.03
N ALA A 217 -4.06 2.76 11.26
CA ALA A 217 -3.83 4.13 11.72
C ALA A 217 -4.44 5.16 10.76
N ALA A 218 -4.26 4.94 9.45
CA ALA A 218 -4.82 5.77 8.41
C ALA A 218 -6.36 5.81 8.42
N LYS A 219 -7.00 4.67 8.70
CA LYS A 219 -8.47 4.55 8.80
C LYS A 219 -9.01 5.13 10.09
N SER A 220 -8.42 4.74 11.22
CA SER A 220 -8.98 4.98 12.56
C SER A 220 -8.52 6.29 13.20
N GLY A 221 -7.31 6.74 12.89
CA GLY A 221 -6.64 7.81 13.62
C GLY A 221 -6.02 7.37 14.94
N ASP A 222 -5.92 6.05 15.18
CA ASP A 222 -5.24 5.49 16.34
C ASP A 222 -3.73 5.64 16.18
N ALA A 223 -3.04 6.09 17.23
CA ALA A 223 -1.60 6.24 17.22
C ALA A 223 -0.87 4.92 17.09
N VAL A 224 0.19 4.88 16.30
CA VAL A 224 1.14 3.78 16.26
C VAL A 224 2.42 4.20 16.98
N LEU A 225 2.75 3.50 18.06
CA LEU A 225 3.92 3.76 18.87
C LEU A 225 4.82 2.53 18.92
N PHE A 226 6.11 2.76 19.09
CA PHE A 226 7.11 1.71 19.02
C PHE A 226 7.61 1.28 20.39
N THR A 227 7.92 -0.02 20.51
CA THR A 227 8.63 -0.62 21.64
C THR A 227 9.85 -1.41 21.16
N GLN A 228 10.86 -1.54 22.01
CA GLN A 228 11.91 -2.53 21.83
C GLN A 228 11.37 -3.91 22.22
N PRO A 229 12.00 -5.02 21.79
CA PRO A 229 11.53 -6.36 22.11
C PRO A 229 11.30 -6.59 23.62
N ASP A 230 12.23 -6.13 24.46
CA ASP A 230 12.24 -6.38 25.90
C ASP A 230 12.09 -5.14 26.78
N SER A 231 12.00 -3.95 26.19
CA SER A 231 11.90 -2.71 26.96
C SER A 231 10.92 -1.71 26.35
N LEU A 232 10.18 -1.03 27.21
CA LEU A 232 9.26 0.04 26.85
C LEU A 232 9.97 1.39 26.91
N PRO A 233 10.24 2.07 25.78
CA PRO A 233 10.94 3.34 25.74
C PRO A 233 10.22 4.45 26.52
N ARG A 234 11.00 5.41 27.06
CA ARG A 234 10.43 6.55 27.81
C ARG A 234 9.48 7.38 26.95
N ALA A 235 9.82 7.65 25.70
CA ALA A 235 8.99 8.43 24.78
C ALA A 235 7.63 7.75 24.57
N THR A 236 7.62 6.43 24.34
CA THR A 236 6.39 5.63 24.20
C THR A 236 5.53 5.70 25.46
N ARG A 237 6.14 5.55 26.66
CA ARG A 237 5.41 5.68 27.93
C ARG A 237 4.77 7.06 28.08
N GLN A 238 5.47 8.12 27.69
CA GLN A 238 4.95 9.49 27.77
C GLN A 238 3.83 9.72 26.77
N ALA A 239 3.95 9.20 25.54
CA ALA A 239 2.89 9.27 24.54
C ALA A 239 1.61 8.54 25.01
N ILE A 240 1.71 7.29 25.49
CA ILE A 240 0.55 6.54 25.97
C ILE A 240 -0.20 7.28 27.09
N ARG A 241 0.50 8.00 27.99
CA ARG A 241 -0.13 8.76 29.07
C ARG A 241 -1.05 9.88 28.59
N ARG A 242 -0.78 10.46 27.38
CA ARG A 242 -1.66 11.49 26.78
C ARG A 242 -3.04 10.97 26.42
N HIS A 243 -3.17 9.64 26.24
CA HIS A 243 -4.43 8.98 25.88
C HIS A 243 -5.32 8.60 27.07
N GLU A 244 -4.97 8.97 28.31
CA GLU A 244 -5.83 8.82 29.50
C GLU A 244 -6.43 7.42 29.70
N ARG A 245 -5.58 6.39 29.82
CA ARG A 245 -5.92 4.98 29.98
C ARG A 245 -6.55 4.34 28.72
N PRO A 246 -5.85 4.37 27.58
CA PRO A 246 -6.35 3.82 26.32
C PRO A 246 -6.51 2.31 26.38
N ARG A 247 -7.19 1.76 25.36
CA ARG A 247 -6.99 0.37 24.96
C ARG A 247 -5.70 0.28 24.18
N ILE A 248 -4.85 -0.66 24.56
CA ILE A 248 -3.52 -0.84 23.98
C ILE A 248 -3.49 -2.16 23.22
N TYR A 249 -3.25 -2.12 21.92
CA TYR A 249 -3.20 -3.27 21.06
C TYR A 249 -1.75 -3.56 20.62
N LEU A 250 -1.25 -4.75 21.00
CA LEU A 250 0.09 -5.20 20.60
C LEU A 250 -0.02 -6.03 19.33
N LEU A 251 0.74 -5.67 18.29
CA LEU A 251 0.88 -6.49 17.10
C LEU A 251 2.18 -7.29 17.17
N GLY A 252 2.06 -8.61 17.22
CA GLY A 252 3.16 -9.54 17.28
C GLY A 252 3.13 -10.47 18.48
N HIS A 253 3.77 -11.62 18.33
CA HIS A 253 3.88 -12.62 19.40
C HIS A 253 4.96 -12.25 20.45
N GLN A 254 5.09 -13.06 21.50
CA GLN A 254 5.98 -12.75 22.63
C GLN A 254 7.47 -12.72 22.26
N GLY A 255 7.88 -13.38 21.17
CA GLY A 255 9.25 -13.28 20.64
C GLY A 255 9.55 -11.95 19.96
N VAL A 256 8.52 -11.21 19.54
CA VAL A 256 8.64 -9.87 18.91
C VAL A 256 8.49 -8.76 19.96
N ILE A 257 7.52 -8.90 20.85
CA ILE A 257 7.29 -8.01 21.99
C ILE A 257 7.07 -8.86 23.24
N SER A 258 8.01 -8.84 24.14
CA SER A 258 8.03 -9.76 25.29
C SER A 258 6.84 -9.59 26.23
N ALA A 259 6.58 -10.64 27.02
CA ALA A 259 5.59 -10.60 28.10
C ALA A 259 5.95 -9.55 29.16
N GLY A 260 7.23 -9.20 29.33
CA GLY A 260 7.70 -8.13 30.20
C GLY A 260 7.20 -6.76 29.78
N VAL A 261 7.31 -6.45 28.49
CA VAL A 261 6.76 -5.22 27.90
C VAL A 261 5.25 -5.19 28.04
N GLU A 262 4.54 -6.29 27.75
CA GLU A 262 3.09 -6.38 27.88
C GLU A 262 2.65 -6.11 29.34
N ARG A 263 3.32 -6.71 30.34
CA ARG A 263 3.04 -6.39 31.77
C ARG A 263 3.26 -4.92 32.09
N SER A 264 4.32 -4.32 31.56
CA SER A 264 4.62 -2.90 31.75
C SER A 264 3.57 -1.98 31.13
N LEU A 265 2.94 -2.38 30.03
CA LEU A 265 1.89 -1.60 29.37
C LEU A 265 0.56 -1.64 30.15
N ARG A 266 0.27 -2.68 30.91
CA ARG A 266 -0.98 -2.82 31.70
C ARG A 266 -1.18 -1.72 32.75
N GLN A 267 -0.10 -1.06 33.19
CA GLN A 267 -0.20 0.10 34.08
C GLN A 267 -0.80 1.35 33.42
N PHE A 268 -0.75 1.42 32.07
CA PHE A 268 -1.25 2.56 31.30
C PHE A 268 -2.66 2.37 30.75
N GLY A 269 -3.11 1.14 30.56
CA GLY A 269 -4.42 0.85 29.97
C GLY A 269 -4.72 -0.63 29.88
N ARG A 270 -5.80 -0.96 29.16
CA ARG A 270 -6.18 -2.36 28.88
C ARG A 270 -5.39 -2.88 27.70
N VAL A 271 -4.59 -3.93 27.90
CA VAL A 271 -3.75 -4.50 26.86
C VAL A 271 -4.41 -5.72 26.22
N ARG A 272 -4.39 -5.76 24.90
CA ARG A 272 -4.75 -6.90 24.05
C ARG A 272 -3.61 -7.20 23.09
N ARG A 273 -3.33 -8.48 22.89
CA ARG A 273 -2.32 -8.92 21.93
C ARG A 273 -3.01 -9.55 20.73
N ILE A 274 -2.58 -9.13 19.52
CA ILE A 274 -2.97 -9.71 18.26
C ILE A 274 -1.68 -10.33 17.70
N GLN A 275 -1.71 -11.64 17.46
CA GLN A 275 -0.48 -12.37 17.15
C GLN A 275 -0.65 -13.43 16.08
N GLY A 276 0.32 -13.51 15.21
CA GLY A 276 0.63 -14.62 14.32
C GLY A 276 2.07 -15.08 14.53
N ARG A 277 2.42 -16.24 14.04
CA ARG A 277 3.79 -16.80 14.18
C ARG A 277 4.79 -16.12 13.24
N SER A 278 4.32 -15.59 12.12
CA SER A 278 5.10 -14.86 11.12
C SER A 278 4.41 -13.53 10.83
N PRO A 279 5.09 -12.58 10.15
CA PRO A 279 4.46 -11.34 9.68
C PRO A 279 3.19 -11.57 8.86
N VAL A 280 3.22 -12.55 7.93
CA VAL A 280 2.06 -12.94 7.12
C VAL A 280 0.87 -13.36 7.98
N THR A 281 1.08 -14.29 8.91
CA THR A 281 0.01 -14.77 9.80
C THR A 281 -0.44 -13.71 10.81
N ASN A 282 0.45 -12.79 11.18
CA ASN A 282 0.11 -11.65 12.04
C ASN A 282 -0.79 -10.64 11.30
N ALA A 283 -0.51 -10.36 10.03
CA ALA A 283 -1.37 -9.52 9.19
C ALA A 283 -2.78 -10.13 9.04
N ILE A 284 -2.87 -11.45 8.79
CA ILE A 284 -4.14 -12.19 8.73
C ILE A 284 -4.87 -12.13 10.07
N ALA A 285 -4.16 -12.35 11.18
CA ALA A 285 -4.77 -12.28 12.52
C ALA A 285 -5.33 -10.88 12.80
N PHE A 286 -4.64 -9.82 12.36
CA PHE A 286 -5.13 -8.45 12.50
C PHE A 286 -6.30 -8.15 11.55
N ALA A 287 -6.28 -8.65 10.32
CA ALA A 287 -7.39 -8.53 9.39
C ALA A 287 -8.68 -9.16 9.95
N ARG A 288 -8.58 -10.32 10.60
CA ARG A 288 -9.71 -11.02 11.23
C ARG A 288 -10.15 -10.43 12.58
N TYR A 289 -9.27 -9.65 13.21
CA TYR A 289 -9.54 -9.15 14.57
C TYR A 289 -10.60 -8.06 14.57
N SER A 290 -11.52 -8.12 15.55
CA SER A 290 -12.40 -7.00 15.90
C SER A 290 -12.72 -7.02 17.39
N ASP A 291 -12.77 -5.85 18.01
CA ASP A 291 -13.10 -5.63 19.41
C ASP A 291 -13.71 -4.23 19.57
N VAL A 292 -14.95 -4.14 19.97
CA VAL A 292 -15.69 -2.88 20.18
C VAL A 292 -15.55 -1.92 18.99
N ASN A 293 -14.52 -1.04 19.02
CA ASN A 293 -14.24 -0.02 18.00
C ASN A 293 -12.83 -0.17 17.40
N PHE A 294 -12.23 -1.35 17.49
CA PHE A 294 -10.89 -1.62 16.99
C PHE A 294 -10.83 -2.92 16.18
N GLY A 295 -10.06 -2.88 15.08
CA GLY A 295 -9.80 -4.01 14.21
C GLY A 295 -10.71 -4.07 12.98
N TRP A 296 -10.27 -4.81 12.00
CA TRP A 296 -10.89 -4.87 10.68
C TRP A 296 -12.15 -5.74 10.65
N GLY A 297 -12.11 -6.89 11.35
CA GLY A 297 -13.22 -7.84 11.42
C GLY A 297 -13.51 -8.57 10.11
N VAL A 298 -12.52 -8.64 9.18
CA VAL A 298 -12.68 -9.26 7.86
C VAL A 298 -12.66 -10.79 8.01
N ARG A 299 -13.85 -11.38 8.07
CA ARG A 299 -14.08 -12.83 8.22
C ARG A 299 -15.02 -13.39 7.18
N ASP A 300 -15.61 -12.55 6.38
CA ASP A 300 -16.58 -12.81 5.34
C ASP A 300 -16.23 -12.01 4.08
N PRO A 301 -16.84 -12.28 2.92
CA PRO A 301 -16.57 -11.55 1.69
C PRO A 301 -17.17 -10.13 1.68
N GLY A 302 -16.76 -9.32 0.71
CA GLY A 302 -17.28 -7.96 0.49
C GLY A 302 -16.34 -6.85 0.94
N HIS A 303 -15.04 -7.11 0.92
CA HIS A 303 -14.02 -6.20 1.42
C HIS A 303 -13.01 -5.77 0.36
N GLY A 304 -12.42 -4.59 0.57
CA GLY A 304 -11.17 -4.20 -0.03
C GLY A 304 -10.00 -4.84 0.73
N LEU A 305 -8.95 -5.22 0.04
CA LEU A 305 -7.73 -5.80 0.58
C LEU A 305 -6.54 -5.06 -0.03
N VAL A 306 -5.46 -4.89 0.70
CA VAL A 306 -4.22 -4.28 0.21
C VAL A 306 -3.08 -5.27 0.41
N PHE A 307 -2.24 -5.46 -0.61
CA PHE A 307 -1.14 -6.41 -0.60
C PHE A 307 0.20 -5.70 -0.81
N ALA A 308 1.18 -6.02 0.02
CA ALA A 308 2.56 -5.55 -0.10
C ALA A 308 3.57 -6.67 0.21
N ASN A 309 4.78 -6.52 -0.31
CA ASN A 309 5.88 -7.43 -0.03
C ASN A 309 6.61 -7.02 1.26
N LEU A 310 6.98 -8.02 2.10
CA LEU A 310 7.74 -7.83 3.35
C LEU A 310 9.11 -7.20 3.14
N ASP A 311 9.74 -7.43 1.99
CA ASP A 311 11.06 -6.90 1.66
C ASP A 311 11.02 -5.39 1.36
N ARG A 312 9.80 -4.81 1.29
CA ARG A 312 9.57 -3.40 1.01
C ARG A 312 8.79 -2.70 2.15
N PRO A 313 9.38 -2.57 3.36
CA PRO A 313 8.64 -2.07 4.52
C PRO A 313 8.16 -0.61 4.41
N ALA A 314 8.75 0.20 3.53
CA ALA A 314 8.30 1.55 3.23
C ALA A 314 6.93 1.58 2.52
N ASP A 315 6.53 0.49 1.84
CA ASP A 315 5.21 0.36 1.20
C ASP A 315 4.05 0.39 2.21
N ALA A 316 4.31 0.17 3.49
CA ALA A 316 3.31 0.38 4.53
C ALA A 316 2.76 1.82 4.54
N ALA A 317 3.61 2.82 4.24
CA ALA A 317 3.19 4.21 4.11
C ALA A 317 2.35 4.43 2.84
N ALA A 318 2.72 3.80 1.72
CA ALA A 318 1.94 3.82 0.49
C ALA A 318 0.55 3.19 0.68
N ALA A 319 0.47 2.05 1.41
CA ALA A 319 -0.79 1.36 1.73
C ALA A 319 -1.77 2.22 2.53
N ALA A 320 -1.28 3.20 3.29
CA ALA A 320 -2.10 4.03 4.18
C ALA A 320 -3.24 4.74 3.44
N ALA A 321 -2.99 5.30 2.25
CA ALA A 321 -4.00 5.98 1.44
C ALA A 321 -5.14 5.03 1.04
N LEU A 322 -4.81 3.82 0.63
CA LEU A 322 -5.78 2.79 0.26
C LEU A 322 -6.54 2.23 1.47
N GLY A 323 -5.89 2.13 2.63
CA GLY A 323 -6.52 1.72 3.89
C GLY A 323 -7.56 2.72 4.40
N ALA A 324 -7.45 3.99 4.04
CA ALA A 324 -8.28 5.09 4.57
C ALA A 324 -9.33 5.63 3.59
N SER A 325 -9.34 5.19 2.34
CA SER A 325 -10.21 5.72 1.30
C SER A 325 -10.84 4.63 0.44
N GLY A 326 -11.97 4.95 -0.18
CA GLY A 326 -12.71 4.02 -1.03
C GLY A 326 -13.18 2.79 -0.27
N LYS A 327 -12.81 1.61 -0.74
CA LYS A 327 -13.02 0.34 -0.05
C LYS A 327 -11.89 0.13 0.94
N TYR A 328 -12.09 0.52 2.18
CA TYR A 328 -11.15 0.29 3.27
C TYR A 328 -10.72 -1.18 3.37
N GLY A 329 -9.44 -1.41 3.56
CA GLY A 329 -8.96 -2.77 3.70
C GLY A 329 -7.70 -2.91 4.55
N PRO A 330 -7.53 -4.09 5.19
CA PRO A 330 -6.32 -4.44 5.88
C PRO A 330 -5.14 -4.57 4.91
N LEU A 331 -3.95 -4.24 5.37
CA LEU A 331 -2.71 -4.57 4.69
C LEU A 331 -2.34 -6.02 4.99
N LEU A 332 -2.31 -6.83 3.95
CA LEU A 332 -1.87 -8.21 3.92
C LEU A 332 -0.47 -8.30 3.32
N LEU A 333 0.32 -9.26 3.77
CA LEU A 333 1.73 -9.31 3.46
C LEU A 333 2.11 -10.60 2.74
N LEU A 334 3.01 -10.48 1.76
CA LEU A 334 3.66 -11.58 1.10
C LEU A 334 5.15 -11.64 1.55
N ASP A 335 5.68 -12.84 1.68
CA ASP A 335 7.10 -13.09 2.00
C ASP A 335 7.91 -13.54 0.77
N SER A 336 7.31 -13.46 -0.40
CA SER A 336 7.93 -13.75 -1.69
C SER A 336 7.19 -12.98 -2.79
N ALA A 337 7.92 -12.52 -3.79
CA ALA A 337 7.33 -11.88 -4.97
C ALA A 337 6.58 -12.91 -5.85
N ASP A 338 7.09 -14.14 -5.92
CA ASP A 338 6.66 -15.16 -6.90
C ASP A 338 5.74 -16.24 -6.31
N THR A 339 5.47 -16.17 -5.02
CA THR A 339 4.67 -17.21 -4.34
C THR A 339 3.66 -16.60 -3.39
N LEU A 340 2.39 -16.94 -3.56
CA LEU A 340 1.35 -16.61 -2.58
C LEU A 340 1.50 -17.53 -1.35
N PRO A 341 1.73 -17.00 -0.14
CA PRO A 341 1.88 -17.84 1.05
C PRO A 341 0.62 -18.67 1.29
N ARG A 342 0.77 -19.99 1.52
CA ARG A 342 -0.35 -20.92 1.69
C ARG A 342 -1.36 -20.48 2.75
N LEU A 343 -0.92 -19.89 3.86
CA LEU A 343 -1.83 -19.44 4.91
C LEU A 343 -2.59 -18.17 4.49
N LEU A 344 -2.01 -17.35 3.62
CA LEU A 344 -2.70 -16.22 3.02
C LEU A 344 -3.71 -16.70 1.96
N GLU A 345 -3.34 -17.66 1.14
CA GLU A 345 -4.24 -18.32 0.19
C GLU A 345 -5.47 -18.93 0.90
N ASN A 346 -5.25 -19.68 1.97
CA ASN A 346 -6.34 -20.24 2.78
C ASN A 346 -7.24 -19.14 3.37
N TYR A 347 -6.66 -18.02 3.81
CA TYR A 347 -7.46 -16.90 4.30
C TYR A 347 -8.31 -16.27 3.20
N LEU A 348 -7.78 -16.13 1.98
CA LEU A 348 -8.54 -15.60 0.84
C LEU A 348 -9.66 -16.54 0.43
N LEU A 349 -9.45 -17.87 0.47
CA LEU A 349 -10.50 -18.87 0.27
C LEU A 349 -11.61 -18.76 1.33
N ASP A 350 -11.27 -18.57 2.61
CA ASP A 350 -12.26 -18.42 3.69
C ASP A 350 -13.19 -17.20 3.52
N ILE A 351 -12.70 -16.16 2.82
CA ILE A 351 -13.47 -14.94 2.55
C ILE A 351 -13.82 -14.79 1.06
N GLN A 352 -13.71 -15.87 0.27
CA GLN A 352 -14.05 -15.83 -1.15
C GLN A 352 -15.54 -15.53 -1.34
N PRO A 353 -15.90 -14.59 -2.23
CA PRO A 353 -17.30 -14.30 -2.52
C PRO A 353 -18.02 -15.49 -3.18
N GLY A 354 -19.24 -15.73 -2.74
CA GLY A 354 -20.07 -16.79 -3.29
C GLY A 354 -21.50 -16.35 -3.60
N TYR A 355 -22.17 -17.06 -4.52
CA TYR A 355 -23.59 -16.86 -4.81
C TYR A 355 -24.28 -18.19 -5.05
N GLN A 356 -25.57 -18.30 -4.70
CA GLN A 356 -26.39 -19.50 -4.94
C GLN A 356 -27.20 -19.39 -6.24
N PHE A 357 -27.88 -18.26 -6.47
CA PHE A 357 -28.81 -18.11 -7.58
C PHE A 357 -28.39 -17.04 -8.58
N ASP A 358 -27.97 -15.85 -8.12
CA ASP A 358 -27.72 -14.68 -8.96
C ASP A 358 -26.44 -13.96 -8.53
N PRO A 359 -25.39 -13.97 -9.37
CA PRO A 359 -24.11 -13.32 -9.06
C PRO A 359 -24.24 -11.79 -8.91
N VAL A 360 -25.25 -11.16 -9.52
CA VAL A 360 -25.44 -9.70 -9.45
C VAL A 360 -25.80 -9.25 -8.03
N ARG A 361 -26.35 -10.14 -7.21
CA ARG A 361 -26.67 -9.90 -5.80
C ARG A 361 -25.52 -10.25 -4.84
N GLY A 362 -24.44 -10.79 -5.38
CA GLY A 362 -23.26 -11.13 -4.59
C GLY A 362 -22.47 -9.92 -4.14
N VAL A 363 -21.71 -10.08 -3.06
CA VAL A 363 -20.70 -9.14 -2.64
C VAL A 363 -19.38 -9.44 -3.37
N TYR A 364 -18.48 -8.46 -3.45
CA TYR A 364 -17.23 -8.60 -4.18
C TYR A 364 -16.06 -8.23 -3.29
N ASN A 365 -14.98 -8.99 -3.36
CA ASN A 365 -13.69 -8.57 -2.86
C ASN A 365 -12.95 -7.79 -3.94
N HIS A 366 -12.14 -6.82 -3.54
CA HIS A 366 -11.23 -6.13 -4.44
C HIS A 366 -9.85 -6.02 -3.80
N ALA A 367 -8.82 -6.40 -4.55
CA ALA A 367 -7.44 -6.40 -4.08
C ALA A 367 -6.61 -5.29 -4.75
N TRP A 368 -5.96 -4.48 -3.93
CA TRP A 368 -4.95 -3.53 -4.36
C TRP A 368 -3.57 -4.14 -4.19
N ILE A 369 -2.80 -4.17 -5.27
CA ILE A 369 -1.45 -4.73 -5.30
C ILE A 369 -0.45 -3.58 -5.34
N LEU A 370 0.42 -3.47 -4.33
CA LEU A 370 1.46 -2.45 -4.31
C LEU A 370 2.75 -2.92 -4.97
N GLY A 371 3.37 -2.00 -5.68
CA GLY A 371 4.63 -2.24 -6.37
C GLY A 371 4.48 -2.84 -7.77
N ASP A 372 5.60 -2.93 -8.47
CA ASP A 372 5.72 -3.55 -9.77
C ASP A 372 5.78 -5.10 -9.68
N GLU A 373 6.13 -5.73 -10.79
CA GLU A 373 6.24 -7.19 -10.88
C GLU A 373 7.39 -7.76 -10.04
N SER A 374 8.41 -6.96 -9.72
CA SER A 374 9.51 -7.38 -8.83
C SER A 374 9.07 -7.45 -7.37
N ALA A 375 8.08 -6.65 -6.98
CA ALA A 375 7.49 -6.69 -5.64
C ALA A 375 6.47 -7.83 -5.50
N ILE A 376 5.57 -7.98 -6.47
CA ILE A 376 4.55 -9.03 -6.53
C ILE A 376 4.34 -9.41 -7.99
N SER A 377 4.70 -10.62 -8.39
CA SER A 377 4.66 -11.07 -9.77
C SER A 377 3.23 -11.12 -10.34
N LEU A 378 3.11 -11.11 -11.67
CA LEU A 378 1.83 -11.24 -12.35
C LEU A 378 1.15 -12.56 -12.03
N GLY A 379 1.92 -13.64 -11.84
CA GLY A 379 1.38 -14.95 -11.45
C GLY A 379 0.70 -14.92 -10.09
N VAL A 380 1.30 -14.24 -9.11
CA VAL A 380 0.70 -14.05 -7.78
C VAL A 380 -0.53 -13.13 -7.86
N GLN A 381 -0.46 -12.04 -8.63
CA GLN A 381 -1.62 -11.16 -8.86
C GLN A 381 -2.79 -11.92 -9.49
N ALA A 382 -2.54 -12.75 -10.51
CA ALA A 382 -3.56 -13.58 -11.14
C ALA A 382 -4.19 -14.57 -10.15
N ARG A 383 -3.40 -15.16 -9.25
CA ARG A 383 -3.92 -16.03 -8.20
C ARG A 383 -4.79 -15.28 -7.18
N ILE A 384 -4.40 -14.09 -6.77
CA ILE A 384 -5.20 -13.23 -5.90
C ILE A 384 -6.52 -12.82 -6.59
N ASP A 385 -6.47 -12.52 -7.89
CA ASP A 385 -7.66 -12.21 -8.69
C ASP A 385 -8.66 -13.38 -8.71
N GLU A 386 -8.16 -14.58 -8.97
CA GLU A 386 -8.97 -15.83 -8.95
C GLU A 386 -9.61 -16.06 -7.56
N LEU A 387 -8.86 -15.89 -6.48
CA LEU A 387 -9.36 -16.05 -5.11
C LEU A 387 -10.31 -14.92 -4.66
N SER A 388 -10.30 -13.80 -5.37
CA SER A 388 -11.24 -12.70 -5.15
C SER A 388 -12.49 -12.79 -6.01
N GLU A 389 -12.49 -13.73 -6.99
CA GLU A 389 -13.61 -13.96 -7.89
C GLU A 389 -14.84 -14.52 -7.15
N ILE A 390 -16.02 -14.06 -7.57
CA ILE A 390 -17.28 -14.60 -7.07
C ILE A 390 -17.56 -15.96 -7.70
N VAL A 391 -17.73 -16.98 -6.87
CA VAL A 391 -17.96 -18.36 -7.30
C VAL A 391 -19.38 -18.83 -6.99
N ARG A 392 -19.89 -19.77 -7.79
CA ARG A 392 -21.17 -20.39 -7.52
C ARG A 392 -21.03 -21.46 -6.43
N VAL A 393 -21.70 -21.24 -5.31
CA VAL A 393 -21.80 -22.25 -4.21
C VAL A 393 -22.89 -23.27 -4.56
N ARG A 394 -22.55 -24.57 -4.56
CA ARG A 394 -23.53 -25.66 -4.73
C ARG A 394 -24.07 -26.08 -3.36
N ASP A 395 -25.34 -26.48 -3.31
CA ASP A 395 -26.02 -26.84 -2.04
C ASP A 395 -25.42 -28.07 -1.30
N GLU A 396 -24.44 -28.74 -1.91
CA GLU A 396 -23.74 -29.91 -1.32
C GLU A 396 -22.54 -29.55 -0.45
N GLU A 397 -22.19 -28.25 -0.34
CA GLU A 397 -21.00 -27.75 0.39
C GLU A 397 -21.35 -26.91 1.65
N LEU A 398 -22.62 -26.96 2.07
CA LEU A 398 -23.10 -26.29 3.29
C LEU A 398 -23.36 -27.34 4.43
#